data_b9158c0ed693e58b7c3fa744de782e37
#
_entry.id   b9158c0ed693e58b7c3fa744de782e37
#
_cell.length_a   1.000
_cell.length_b   1.000
_cell.length_c   1.000
_cell.angle_alpha   90.00
_cell.angle_beta   90.00
_cell.angle_gamma   90.00
#
_symmetry.space_group_name_H-M   'P 1'
#
loop_
_entity.id
_entity.type
_entity.pdbx_description
1 polymer ?
#
loop_
_entity_poly.entity_id
_entity_poly.type
_entity_poly.pdbx_seq_one_letter_code
_entity_poly.pdbx_strand_id
1 'polypeptide(L)'
;LHTNPPDGVDDALLTTNQRVVAIQLVGPNGDVVTRVGAAPATPLIPVTRFDFNLLRGLPDDAVADDDMRVSGQKVDTTHGTYTVIVGGGSEAVEAIARTAALLLACGAPIIVGVAAVASYRLVRRSLQSVDAIRCRVAEISASDLAERVPVPASSDEISALAITMNEMLARIEAGHRAQQRFVGDASHELRSPLTTIISGLEAAEDHPEILNTGLASTTLLPEAHRMRTLIDDLLLLARADEQSLLMGTQEVSVSDVAEAEVARARHDARCAIHSAISPARIVGDSTAISRVIRNLLDNALRHATSHVDVCVGSQDREAIIAISDDGPGIARENRTRVFERFVRLDSDRSRSSGGAGLGLAIVAEVVAAHGGTVAIEDRPGRGTTMLVSLPQHTSR
;
A
#
# COMPACT_ATOMS: atom_id res chain seq x y z
N LEU A 1 -29.69 -44.63 69.35
CA LEU A 1 -29.87 -43.73 70.54
C LEU A 1 -31.28 -43.72 71.10
N HIS A 2 -32.24 -44.59 70.63
CA HIS A 2 -33.65 -44.47 71.02
C HIS A 2 -34.05 -45.28 72.21
N THR A 3 -33.22 -46.23 72.71
CA THR A 3 -33.72 -47.14 73.82
C THR A 3 -32.71 -47.55 74.87
N ASN A 4 -31.40 -47.28 74.79
CA ASN A 4 -30.40 -47.49 75.85
C ASN A 4 -29.16 -46.63 75.58
N PRO A 5 -28.38 -46.14 76.55
CA PRO A 5 -27.07 -45.56 76.29
C PRO A 5 -26.26 -46.63 75.57
N PRO A 6 -25.64 -46.31 74.45
CA PRO A 6 -24.89 -47.34 73.71
C PRO A 6 -23.69 -47.77 74.48
N ASP A 7 -23.56 -49.10 74.72
CA ASP A 7 -22.40 -49.72 75.35
C ASP A 7 -21.09 -49.63 74.53
N GLY A 8 -21.00 -48.69 73.68
CA GLY A 8 -19.81 -48.32 72.85
C GLY A 8 -20.19 -47.80 71.47
N VAL A 9 -19.51 -46.80 71.06
CA VAL A 9 -19.53 -46.39 69.68
C VAL A 9 -18.52 -47.30 68.96
N ASP A 10 -18.93 -47.95 67.88
CA ASP A 10 -18.12 -48.93 67.19
C ASP A 10 -16.98 -48.19 66.46
N ASP A 11 -15.72 -48.65 66.60
CA ASP A 11 -14.54 -48.15 65.88
C ASP A 11 -14.71 -48.18 64.34
N ALA A 12 -15.65 -48.96 63.84
CA ALA A 12 -16.06 -49.00 62.46
C ALA A 12 -16.48 -47.60 61.89
N LEU A 13 -16.98 -46.70 62.78
CA LEU A 13 -17.34 -45.33 62.37
C LEU A 13 -16.15 -44.48 61.94
N LEU A 14 -14.93 -44.75 62.42
CA LEU A 14 -13.69 -44.06 62.01
C LEU A 14 -13.16 -44.57 60.70
N THR A 15 -13.43 -45.85 60.40
CA THR A 15 -12.95 -46.44 59.11
C THR A 15 -13.78 -46.02 57.92
N THR A 16 -14.99 -45.53 58.11
CA THR A 16 -15.92 -45.15 57.07
C THR A 16 -15.60 -43.76 56.49
N ASN A 17 -14.88 -42.93 57.28
CA ASN A 17 -14.51 -41.61 56.84
C ASN A 17 -13.11 -41.23 57.34
N GLN A 18 -12.08 -41.37 56.48
CA GLN A 18 -10.68 -41.09 56.80
C GLN A 18 -10.37 -39.64 57.24
N ARG A 19 -11.38 -38.75 57.24
CA ARG A 19 -11.29 -37.38 57.77
C ARG A 19 -11.66 -37.20 59.18
N VAL A 20 -12.29 -38.22 59.83
CA VAL A 20 -12.69 -38.19 61.24
C VAL A 20 -11.58 -38.78 62.07
N VAL A 21 -10.98 -37.98 62.94
CA VAL A 21 -9.88 -38.35 63.84
C VAL A 21 -10.33 -38.67 65.17
N ALA A 22 -11.39 -38.02 65.63
CA ALA A 22 -11.94 -38.18 66.99
C ALA A 22 -13.48 -38.09 67.02
N ILE A 23 -14.13 -38.92 67.79
CA ILE A 23 -15.55 -38.82 68.10
C ILE A 23 -15.72 -38.87 69.61
N GLN A 24 -16.53 -37.97 70.20
CA GLN A 24 -16.88 -37.96 71.56
C GLN A 24 -18.42 -37.90 71.72
N LEU A 25 -18.95 -38.66 72.65
CA LEU A 25 -20.30 -38.50 73.09
C LEU A 25 -20.26 -37.94 74.55
N VAL A 26 -20.76 -36.74 74.74
CA VAL A 26 -20.78 -36.05 75.99
C VAL A 26 -22.19 -36.12 76.53
N GLY A 27 -22.33 -36.55 77.78
CA GLY A 27 -23.59 -36.71 78.49
C GLY A 27 -24.17 -35.38 78.99
N PRO A 28 -25.39 -35.43 79.56
CA PRO A 28 -26.09 -34.25 80.09
C PRO A 28 -25.36 -33.49 81.21
N ASN A 29 -24.49 -34.18 81.95
CA ASN A 29 -23.67 -33.58 83.00
C ASN A 29 -22.33 -33.00 82.54
N GLY A 30 -22.02 -33.04 81.21
CA GLY A 30 -20.79 -32.57 80.66
C GLY A 30 -19.65 -33.60 80.69
N ASP A 31 -19.90 -34.82 81.14
CA ASP A 31 -18.89 -35.89 81.17
C ASP A 31 -18.83 -36.66 79.83
N VAL A 32 -17.60 -37.08 79.39
CA VAL A 32 -17.47 -37.92 78.20
C VAL A 32 -17.93 -39.33 78.49
N VAL A 33 -19.04 -39.72 77.90
CA VAL A 33 -19.65 -41.07 78.08
C VAL A 33 -18.94 -42.11 77.24
N THR A 34 -18.61 -41.75 76.00
CA THR A 34 -17.92 -42.63 75.06
C THR A 34 -17.00 -41.82 74.19
N ARG A 35 -15.84 -42.37 73.81
CA ARG A 35 -14.86 -41.75 72.90
C ARG A 35 -14.29 -42.78 71.93
N VAL A 36 -13.98 -42.34 70.71
CA VAL A 36 -13.36 -43.18 69.68
C VAL A 36 -12.26 -42.38 68.96
N GLY A 37 -11.19 -43.04 68.65
CA GLY A 37 -10.01 -42.40 67.98
C GLY A 37 -9.16 -41.61 68.96
N ALA A 38 -8.52 -40.53 68.49
CA ALA A 38 -7.64 -39.69 69.28
C ALA A 38 -8.35 -38.73 70.24
N ALA A 39 -9.58 -39.03 70.63
CA ALA A 39 -10.38 -38.17 71.50
C ALA A 39 -9.87 -38.23 72.97
N PRO A 40 -9.61 -37.05 73.58
CA PRO A 40 -9.23 -36.98 75.02
C PRO A 40 -10.35 -37.48 75.99
N ALA A 41 -9.99 -37.71 77.24
CA ALA A 41 -10.95 -38.08 78.25
C ALA A 41 -11.83 -36.92 78.76
N THR A 42 -11.42 -35.69 78.45
CA THR A 42 -12.16 -34.45 78.69
C THR A 42 -12.88 -34.03 77.41
N PRO A 43 -14.02 -33.33 77.48
CA PRO A 43 -14.71 -32.86 76.31
C PRO A 43 -13.78 -31.98 75.46
N LEU A 44 -13.69 -32.23 74.11
CA LEU A 44 -12.90 -31.45 73.16
C LEU A 44 -13.32 -29.98 73.20
N ILE A 45 -14.57 -29.70 73.44
CA ILE A 45 -15.09 -28.34 73.60
C ILE A 45 -16.10 -28.38 74.78
N PRO A 46 -16.12 -27.36 75.65
CA PRO A 46 -17.11 -27.24 76.68
C PRO A 46 -18.53 -27.23 76.15
N VAL A 47 -19.45 -28.06 76.73
CA VAL A 47 -20.81 -28.17 76.19
C VAL A 47 -21.59 -26.85 76.22
N THR A 48 -21.18 -25.91 77.05
CA THR A 48 -21.69 -24.53 77.08
C THR A 48 -21.45 -23.70 75.82
N ARG A 49 -20.48 -24.07 74.99
CA ARG A 49 -20.21 -23.40 73.68
C ARG A 49 -21.14 -23.87 72.56
N PHE A 50 -21.94 -24.87 72.76
CA PHE A 50 -22.90 -25.37 71.77
C PHE A 50 -24.28 -24.77 71.99
N ASP A 51 -24.48 -23.51 71.62
CA ASP A 51 -25.80 -22.85 71.74
C ASP A 51 -26.84 -23.32 70.71
N PHE A 52 -26.39 -24.01 69.66
CA PHE A 52 -27.23 -24.50 68.58
C PHE A 52 -27.12 -26.01 68.38
N ASN A 53 -28.14 -26.62 67.82
CA ASN A 53 -28.18 -28.07 67.58
C ASN A 53 -27.08 -28.55 66.61
N LEU A 54 -26.47 -27.66 65.84
CA LEU A 54 -25.38 -27.98 64.93
C LEU A 54 -24.34 -26.87 64.96
N LEU A 55 -23.10 -27.19 65.28
CA LEU A 55 -21.98 -26.25 65.20
C LEU A 55 -21.06 -26.58 64.00
N ARG A 56 -20.75 -25.59 63.26
CA ARG A 56 -19.82 -25.73 62.12
C ARG A 56 -18.40 -25.28 62.52
N GLY A 57 -17.47 -26.24 62.54
CA GLY A 57 -16.03 -26.03 62.65
C GLY A 57 -15.55 -24.97 63.63
N LEU A 58 -15.36 -25.34 64.89
CA LEU A 58 -14.58 -24.54 65.83
C LEU A 58 -13.14 -25.05 65.82
N PRO A 59 -12.16 -24.17 65.88
CA PRO A 59 -10.76 -24.56 66.11
C PRO A 59 -10.69 -25.11 67.54
N ASP A 60 -10.00 -26.24 67.75
CA ASP A 60 -9.75 -26.79 69.06
C ASP A 60 -8.39 -26.32 69.58
N ASP A 61 -8.44 -25.46 70.59
CA ASP A 61 -7.22 -24.98 71.27
C ASP A 61 -6.75 -25.95 72.37
N ALA A 62 -7.50 -27.05 72.58
CA ALA A 62 -7.28 -27.97 73.72
C ALA A 62 -6.34 -29.15 73.38
N VAL A 63 -6.03 -29.39 72.14
CA VAL A 63 -5.09 -30.43 71.70
C VAL A 63 -3.87 -29.77 71.14
N ALA A 64 -2.77 -29.76 71.81
CA ALA A 64 -1.58 -28.96 71.57
C ALA A 64 -0.81 -29.29 70.29
N ASP A 65 -1.25 -30.26 69.51
CA ASP A 65 -0.42 -30.74 68.35
C ASP A 65 -1.15 -30.92 67.00
N ASP A 66 -2.47 -30.65 66.98
CA ASP A 66 -3.26 -30.84 65.73
C ASP A 66 -4.31 -29.74 65.56
N ASP A 67 -4.27 -29.02 64.46
CA ASP A 67 -5.32 -28.10 64.00
C ASP A 67 -6.61 -28.90 63.68
N MET A 68 -7.26 -29.43 64.71
CA MET A 68 -8.45 -30.23 64.59
C MET A 68 -9.68 -29.34 64.47
N ARG A 69 -10.41 -29.48 63.41
CA ARG A 69 -11.68 -28.81 63.20
C ARG A 69 -12.77 -29.65 63.85
N VAL A 70 -13.46 -29.10 64.88
CA VAL A 70 -14.46 -29.80 65.68
C VAL A 70 -15.85 -29.36 65.24
N SER A 71 -16.74 -30.33 65.06
CA SER A 71 -18.15 -30.14 64.75
C SER A 71 -18.97 -30.90 65.83
N GLY A 72 -20.04 -30.30 66.35
CA GLY A 72 -20.85 -30.94 67.32
C GLY A 72 -22.34 -30.76 67.05
N GLN A 73 -23.13 -31.75 67.49
CA GLN A 73 -24.60 -31.75 67.44
C GLN A 73 -25.18 -32.21 68.75
N LYS A 74 -26.17 -31.47 69.27
CA LYS A 74 -26.96 -31.88 70.42
C LYS A 74 -28.09 -32.83 69.99
N VAL A 75 -28.27 -33.90 70.68
CA VAL A 75 -29.33 -34.90 70.47
C VAL A 75 -30.09 -35.09 71.72
N ASP A 76 -31.35 -34.76 71.74
CA ASP A 76 -32.26 -34.97 72.91
C ASP A 76 -32.73 -36.41 72.90
N THR A 77 -32.55 -37.07 74.05
CA THR A 77 -33.00 -38.43 74.29
C THR A 77 -33.91 -38.48 75.52
N THR A 78 -34.59 -39.60 75.74
CA THR A 78 -35.42 -39.83 76.94
C THR A 78 -34.63 -39.80 78.26
N HIS A 79 -33.30 -39.88 78.22
CA HIS A 79 -32.38 -39.88 79.38
C HIS A 79 -31.58 -38.56 79.50
N GLY A 80 -31.97 -37.52 78.75
CA GLY A 80 -31.31 -36.21 78.73
C GLY A 80 -30.71 -35.84 77.40
N THR A 81 -30.13 -34.62 77.31
CA THR A 81 -29.48 -34.09 76.07
C THR A 81 -28.03 -34.56 76.00
N TYR A 82 -27.69 -35.30 74.95
CA TYR A 82 -26.31 -35.73 74.65
C TYR A 82 -25.74 -34.84 73.57
N THR A 83 -24.42 -34.62 73.62
CA THR A 83 -23.71 -33.86 72.55
C THR A 83 -22.73 -34.82 71.88
N VAL A 84 -22.93 -35.01 70.56
CA VAL A 84 -21.97 -35.74 69.73
C VAL A 84 -20.97 -34.73 69.19
N ILE A 85 -19.68 -34.90 69.44
CA ILE A 85 -18.58 -34.06 68.95
C ILE A 85 -17.72 -34.92 68.03
N VAL A 86 -17.47 -34.39 66.81
CA VAL A 86 -16.65 -35.04 65.81
C VAL A 86 -15.51 -34.10 65.45
N GLY A 87 -14.28 -34.58 65.64
CA GLY A 87 -13.03 -33.86 65.26
C GLY A 87 -12.47 -34.44 64.01
N GLY A 88 -12.14 -33.57 63.10
CA GLY A 88 -11.45 -33.90 61.78
C GLY A 88 -10.12 -33.21 61.64
N GLY A 89 -9.09 -33.95 61.28
CA GLY A 89 -7.76 -33.39 61.01
C GLY A 89 -7.70 -32.53 59.68
N SER A 90 -6.99 -31.46 59.75
CA SER A 90 -6.75 -30.59 58.58
C SER A 90 -5.51 -30.99 57.74
N GLU A 91 -4.68 -31.93 58.20
CA GLU A 91 -3.41 -32.33 57.60
C GLU A 91 -3.49 -32.67 56.10
N ALA A 92 -4.54 -33.40 55.67
CA ALA A 92 -4.72 -33.76 54.29
C ALA A 92 -4.98 -32.51 53.37
N VAL A 93 -5.73 -31.53 53.92
CA VAL A 93 -6.04 -30.29 53.20
C VAL A 93 -4.79 -29.41 53.12
N GLU A 94 -4.03 -29.32 54.21
CA GLU A 94 -2.76 -28.57 54.24
C GLU A 94 -1.69 -29.18 53.34
N ALA A 95 -1.56 -30.51 53.32
CA ALA A 95 -0.64 -31.20 52.41
C ALA A 95 -1.01 -30.93 50.96
N ILE A 96 -2.28 -30.97 50.59
CA ILE A 96 -2.75 -30.63 49.25
C ILE A 96 -2.46 -29.16 48.94
N ALA A 97 -2.80 -28.25 49.88
CA ALA A 97 -2.56 -26.81 49.70
C ALA A 97 -1.07 -26.49 49.54
N ARG A 98 -0.19 -27.13 50.35
CA ARG A 98 1.28 -26.99 50.26
C ARG A 98 1.81 -27.52 48.94
N THR A 99 1.35 -28.67 48.48
CA THR A 99 1.74 -29.26 47.19
C THR A 99 1.29 -28.38 46.05
N ALA A 100 0.06 -27.89 46.08
CA ALA A 100 -0.46 -26.97 45.08
C ALA A 100 0.34 -25.65 45.06
N ALA A 101 0.67 -25.09 46.21
CA ALA A 101 1.48 -23.88 46.34
C ALA A 101 2.89 -24.07 45.78
N LEU A 102 3.53 -25.21 46.03
CA LEU A 102 4.84 -25.56 45.48
C LEU A 102 4.82 -25.72 43.96
N LEU A 103 3.79 -26.40 43.43
CA LEU A 103 3.62 -26.56 41.99
C LEU A 103 3.41 -25.20 41.29
N LEU A 104 2.62 -24.32 41.88
CA LEU A 104 2.42 -22.95 41.37
C LEU A 104 3.69 -22.12 41.51
N ALA A 105 4.37 -22.18 42.65
CA ALA A 105 5.62 -21.41 42.86
C ALA A 105 6.73 -21.82 41.93
N CYS A 106 6.86 -23.09 41.54
CA CYS A 106 7.86 -23.58 40.59
C CYS A 106 7.38 -23.47 39.14
N GLY A 107 6.12 -23.79 38.87
CA GLY A 107 5.58 -23.83 37.51
C GLY A 107 5.34 -22.45 36.90
N ALA A 108 4.80 -21.50 37.68
CA ALA A 108 4.49 -20.17 37.18
C ALA A 108 5.71 -19.41 36.64
N PRO A 109 6.85 -19.34 37.36
CA PRO A 109 8.05 -18.62 36.80
C PRO A 109 8.60 -19.28 35.55
N ILE A 110 8.50 -20.61 35.43
CA ILE A 110 8.96 -21.32 34.19
C ILE A 110 8.06 -20.93 33.03
N ILE A 111 6.75 -20.94 33.17
CA ILE A 111 5.80 -20.56 32.13
C ILE A 111 6.01 -19.10 31.72
N VAL A 112 6.14 -18.20 32.70
CA VAL A 112 6.41 -16.77 32.45
C VAL A 112 7.75 -16.58 31.74
N GLY A 113 8.78 -17.31 32.16
CA GLY A 113 10.10 -17.27 31.53
C GLY A 113 10.08 -17.73 30.07
N VAL A 114 9.41 -18.85 29.80
CA VAL A 114 9.24 -19.36 28.41
C VAL A 114 8.46 -18.36 27.56
N ALA A 115 7.35 -17.83 28.08
CA ALA A 115 6.53 -16.84 27.38
C ALA A 115 7.32 -15.55 27.11
N ALA A 116 8.10 -15.07 28.06
CA ALA A 116 8.94 -13.89 27.90
C ALA A 116 10.03 -14.09 26.83
N VAL A 117 10.71 -15.24 26.84
CA VAL A 117 11.72 -15.58 25.83
C VAL A 117 11.10 -15.71 24.43
N ALA A 118 9.96 -16.36 24.33
CA ALA A 118 9.23 -16.50 23.07
C ALA A 118 8.81 -15.14 22.52
N SER A 119 8.19 -14.29 23.35
CA SER A 119 7.80 -12.92 22.99
C SER A 119 9.00 -12.07 22.57
N TYR A 120 10.10 -12.12 23.34
CA TYR A 120 11.32 -11.39 23.01
C TYR A 120 11.88 -11.81 21.63
N ARG A 121 11.93 -13.12 21.36
CA ARG A 121 12.43 -13.63 20.07
C ARG A 121 11.52 -13.21 18.90
N LEU A 122 10.22 -13.25 19.11
CA LEU A 122 9.25 -12.86 18.08
C LEU A 122 9.38 -11.37 17.73
N VAL A 123 9.39 -10.50 18.76
CA VAL A 123 9.56 -9.04 18.58
C VAL A 123 10.91 -8.71 17.95
N ARG A 124 11.99 -9.34 18.41
CA ARG A 124 13.32 -9.14 17.84
C ARG A 124 13.39 -9.52 16.36
N ARG A 125 12.74 -10.63 15.96
CA ARG A 125 12.68 -11.08 14.56
C ARG A 125 11.92 -10.10 13.69
N SER A 126 10.80 -9.58 14.16
CA SER A 126 10.02 -8.56 13.47
C SER A 126 10.79 -7.25 13.32
N LEU A 127 11.46 -6.79 14.39
CA LEU A 127 12.27 -5.56 14.35
C LEU A 127 13.51 -5.70 13.45
N GLN A 128 14.11 -6.88 13.32
CA GLN A 128 15.21 -7.12 12.40
C GLN A 128 14.80 -6.92 10.94
N SER A 129 13.60 -7.31 10.58
CA SER A 129 13.07 -7.09 9.22
C SER A 129 12.91 -5.59 8.93
N VAL A 130 12.42 -4.81 9.88
CA VAL A 130 12.29 -3.35 9.74
C VAL A 130 13.67 -2.67 9.65
N ASP A 131 14.64 -3.12 10.46
CA ASP A 131 15.99 -2.56 10.42
C ASP A 131 16.71 -2.88 9.11
N ALA A 132 16.51 -4.07 8.54
CA ALA A 132 17.02 -4.44 7.22
C ALA A 132 16.42 -3.55 6.11
N ILE A 133 15.11 -3.28 6.17
CA ILE A 133 14.43 -2.35 5.26
C ILE A 133 15.03 -0.95 5.39
N ARG A 134 15.15 -0.44 6.62
CA ARG A 134 15.69 0.89 6.92
C ARG A 134 17.13 1.05 6.40
N CYS A 135 17.99 0.09 6.67
CA CYS A 135 19.38 0.12 6.21
C CYS A 135 19.44 0.14 4.67
N ARG A 136 18.65 -0.73 4.01
CA ARG A 136 18.66 -0.78 2.56
C ARG A 136 18.14 0.52 1.93
N VAL A 137 17.06 1.10 2.46
CA VAL A 137 16.54 2.40 1.98
C VAL A 137 17.56 3.52 2.16
N ALA A 138 18.33 3.51 3.25
CA ALA A 138 19.38 4.50 3.50
C ALA A 138 20.57 4.37 2.54
N GLU A 139 20.82 3.18 1.98
CA GLU A 139 21.88 2.92 1.00
C GLU A 139 21.47 3.29 -0.43
N ILE A 140 20.15 3.26 -0.74
CA ILE A 140 19.64 3.60 -2.06
C ILE A 140 19.93 5.07 -2.35
N SER A 141 20.71 5.31 -3.39
CA SER A 141 21.04 6.65 -3.91
C SER A 141 20.40 6.86 -5.29
N ALA A 142 20.40 8.10 -5.75
CA ALA A 142 19.91 8.44 -7.09
C ALA A 142 20.69 7.73 -8.22
N SER A 143 21.92 7.29 -7.95
CA SER A 143 22.76 6.55 -8.91
C SER A 143 22.48 5.04 -8.91
N ASP A 144 21.79 4.50 -7.89
CA ASP A 144 21.55 3.05 -7.75
C ASP A 144 20.11 2.74 -7.36
N LEU A 145 19.19 3.19 -8.19
CA LEU A 145 17.74 2.94 -8.03
C LEU A 145 17.32 1.51 -8.44
N ALA A 146 18.25 0.70 -8.98
CA ALA A 146 17.97 -0.69 -9.37
C ALA A 146 17.88 -1.63 -8.15
N GLU A 147 18.45 -1.24 -7.02
CA GLU A 147 18.36 -2.01 -5.79
C GLU A 147 16.94 -2.07 -5.23
N ARG A 148 16.62 -3.18 -4.56
CA ARG A 148 15.30 -3.41 -3.98
C ARG A 148 15.40 -3.68 -2.49
N VAL A 149 14.36 -3.30 -1.80
CA VAL A 149 14.18 -3.59 -0.38
C VAL A 149 13.86 -5.07 -0.22
N PRO A 150 14.50 -5.78 0.73
CA PRO A 150 14.20 -7.19 0.97
C PRO A 150 12.76 -7.36 1.47
N VAL A 151 12.01 -8.26 0.83
CA VAL A 151 10.64 -8.60 1.24
C VAL A 151 10.70 -9.78 2.20
N PRO A 152 10.26 -9.64 3.46
CA PRO A 152 10.19 -10.74 4.41
C PRO A 152 9.29 -11.87 3.89
N ALA A 153 9.61 -13.12 4.27
CA ALA A 153 8.81 -14.29 3.88
C ALA A 153 7.47 -14.39 4.64
N SER A 154 7.25 -13.55 5.66
CA SER A 154 5.97 -13.42 6.38
C SER A 154 4.99 -12.62 5.52
N SER A 155 3.72 -13.03 5.50
CA SER A 155 2.62 -12.26 4.87
C SER A 155 1.99 -11.31 5.90
N ASP A 156 2.80 -10.45 6.50
CA ASP A 156 2.39 -9.43 7.46
C ASP A 156 2.44 -8.02 6.85
N GLU A 157 2.09 -7.01 7.64
CA GLU A 157 2.07 -5.60 7.25
C GLU A 157 3.46 -5.10 6.80
N ILE A 158 4.54 -5.69 7.34
CA ILE A 158 5.92 -5.33 6.99
C ILE A 158 6.24 -5.82 5.58
N SER A 159 5.77 -7.00 5.21
CA SER A 159 5.91 -7.53 3.85
C SER A 159 5.13 -6.69 2.83
N ALA A 160 3.88 -6.31 3.16
CA ALA A 160 3.08 -5.42 2.32
C ALA A 160 3.76 -4.05 2.12
N LEU A 161 4.33 -3.48 3.19
CA LEU A 161 5.10 -2.23 3.12
C LEU A 161 6.31 -2.37 2.20
N ALA A 162 7.09 -3.44 2.32
CA ALA A 162 8.27 -3.68 1.48
C ALA A 162 7.89 -3.82 0.00
N ILE A 163 6.77 -4.47 -0.33
CA ILE A 163 6.25 -4.57 -1.69
C ILE A 163 5.90 -3.18 -2.23
N THR A 164 5.11 -2.40 -1.49
CA THR A 164 4.70 -1.05 -1.90
C THR A 164 5.92 -0.14 -2.11
N MET A 165 6.95 -0.25 -1.24
CA MET A 165 8.21 0.49 -1.40
C MET A 165 8.94 0.07 -2.68
N ASN A 166 8.98 -1.23 -3.01
CA ASN A 166 9.60 -1.70 -4.24
C ASN A 166 8.85 -1.23 -5.50
N GLU A 167 7.52 -1.16 -5.44
CA GLU A 167 6.70 -0.57 -6.51
C GLU A 167 7.00 0.93 -6.69
N MET A 168 7.12 1.67 -5.59
CA MET A 168 7.50 3.08 -5.62
C MET A 168 8.91 3.26 -6.22
N LEU A 169 9.88 2.45 -5.77
CA LEU A 169 11.25 2.47 -6.31
C LEU A 169 11.27 2.16 -7.82
N ALA A 170 10.48 1.18 -8.27
CA ALA A 170 10.37 0.86 -9.69
C ALA A 170 9.81 2.04 -10.52
N ARG A 171 8.85 2.78 -9.98
CA ARG A 171 8.29 3.99 -10.62
C ARG A 171 9.32 5.12 -10.69
N ILE A 172 10.07 5.36 -9.60
CA ILE A 172 11.14 6.37 -9.55
C ILE A 172 12.26 6.00 -10.55
N GLU A 173 12.69 4.75 -10.57
CA GLU A 173 13.71 4.24 -11.49
C GLU A 173 13.28 4.41 -12.97
N ALA A 174 12.03 4.06 -13.28
CA ALA A 174 11.49 4.24 -14.63
C ALA A 174 11.47 5.72 -15.04
N GLY A 175 11.04 6.62 -14.15
CA GLY A 175 11.07 8.07 -14.36
C GLY A 175 12.49 8.60 -14.54
N HIS A 176 13.43 8.19 -13.70
CA HIS A 176 14.83 8.61 -13.81
C HIS A 176 15.49 8.14 -15.12
N ARG A 177 15.26 6.90 -15.52
CA ARG A 177 15.74 6.37 -16.80
C ARG A 177 15.11 7.11 -18.00
N ALA A 178 13.84 7.47 -17.92
CA ALA A 178 13.17 8.26 -18.96
C ALA A 178 13.79 9.65 -19.06
N GLN A 179 14.06 10.30 -17.92
CA GLN A 179 14.72 11.61 -17.88
C GLN A 179 16.15 11.57 -18.43
N GLN A 180 16.95 10.56 -18.09
CA GLN A 180 18.31 10.40 -18.63
C GLN A 180 18.29 10.20 -20.15
N ARG A 181 17.39 9.37 -20.66
CA ARG A 181 17.23 9.20 -22.12
C ARG A 181 16.83 10.51 -22.78
N PHE A 182 15.85 11.23 -22.21
CA PHE A 182 15.41 12.52 -22.72
C PHE A 182 16.56 13.54 -22.85
N VAL A 183 17.41 13.68 -21.82
CA VAL A 183 18.57 14.58 -21.86
C VAL A 183 19.60 14.12 -22.89
N GLY A 184 19.84 12.81 -22.98
CA GLY A 184 20.77 12.22 -23.95
C GLY A 184 20.31 12.48 -25.40
N ASP A 185 19.05 12.15 -25.69
CA ASP A 185 18.47 12.30 -27.04
C ASP A 185 18.37 13.78 -27.46
N ALA A 186 17.94 14.66 -26.51
CA ALA A 186 17.92 16.10 -26.73
C ALA A 186 19.32 16.63 -27.07
N SER A 187 20.36 16.18 -26.38
CA SER A 187 21.75 16.59 -26.64
C SER A 187 22.22 16.14 -28.03
N HIS A 188 21.82 14.94 -28.46
CA HIS A 188 22.14 14.45 -29.80
C HIS A 188 21.43 15.25 -30.90
N GLU A 189 20.13 15.50 -30.74
CA GLU A 189 19.33 16.23 -31.73
C GLU A 189 19.69 17.72 -31.82
N LEU A 190 20.20 18.34 -30.74
CA LEU A 190 20.71 19.71 -30.76
C LEU A 190 22.12 19.80 -31.38
N ARG A 191 22.96 18.79 -31.19
CA ARG A 191 24.34 18.80 -31.70
C ARG A 191 24.41 18.82 -33.23
N SER A 192 23.52 18.07 -33.87
CA SER A 192 23.51 17.95 -35.34
C SER A 192 23.33 19.31 -36.07
N PRO A 193 22.23 20.08 -35.84
CA PRO A 193 22.02 21.37 -36.46
C PRO A 193 23.10 22.39 -36.06
N LEU A 194 23.57 22.33 -34.80
CA LEU A 194 24.63 23.23 -34.34
C LEU A 194 25.94 22.98 -35.12
N THR A 195 26.31 21.71 -35.31
CA THR A 195 27.50 21.36 -36.12
C THR A 195 27.36 21.85 -37.57
N THR A 196 26.17 21.68 -38.16
CA THR A 196 25.94 22.18 -39.55
C THR A 196 26.07 23.70 -39.62
N ILE A 197 25.56 24.45 -38.65
CA ILE A 197 25.68 25.91 -38.58
C ILE A 197 27.16 26.31 -38.43
N ILE A 198 27.87 25.70 -37.47
CA ILE A 198 29.30 25.99 -37.24
C ILE A 198 30.12 25.71 -38.48
N SER A 199 30.00 24.51 -39.08
CA SER A 199 30.74 24.15 -40.27
C SER A 199 30.42 25.06 -41.47
N GLY A 200 29.18 25.52 -41.61
CA GLY A 200 28.81 26.48 -42.65
C GLY A 200 29.41 27.86 -42.41
N LEU A 201 29.54 28.30 -41.17
CA LEU A 201 30.17 29.56 -40.81
C LEU A 201 31.71 29.50 -40.98
N GLU A 202 32.36 28.41 -40.56
CA GLU A 202 33.79 28.16 -40.73
C GLU A 202 34.14 28.12 -42.22
N ALA A 203 33.35 27.42 -43.03
CA ALA A 203 33.55 27.41 -44.49
C ALA A 203 33.40 28.80 -45.12
N ALA A 204 32.51 29.63 -44.59
CA ALA A 204 32.32 31.00 -45.03
C ALA A 204 33.44 31.95 -44.55
N GLU A 205 34.11 31.64 -43.44
CA GLU A 205 35.30 32.37 -42.98
C GLU A 205 36.49 32.11 -43.88
N ASP A 206 36.70 30.85 -44.28
CA ASP A 206 37.79 30.46 -45.21
C ASP A 206 37.51 30.91 -46.67
N HIS A 207 36.25 30.94 -47.04
CA HIS A 207 35.78 31.29 -48.41
C HIS A 207 34.63 32.30 -48.38
N PRO A 208 34.86 33.60 -48.16
CA PRO A 208 33.83 34.63 -48.05
C PRO A 208 32.85 34.71 -49.23
N GLU A 209 33.21 34.27 -50.38
CA GLU A 209 32.36 34.18 -51.54
C GLU A 209 31.24 33.14 -51.42
N ILE A 210 31.35 32.17 -50.49
CA ILE A 210 30.33 31.15 -50.24
C ILE A 210 29.22 31.71 -49.33
N LEU A 211 29.51 32.75 -48.53
CA LEU A 211 28.51 33.42 -47.70
C LEU A 211 27.58 34.27 -48.57
N ASN A 212 26.99 33.65 -49.54
CA ASN A 212 25.97 34.27 -50.38
C ASN A 212 24.58 34.06 -49.78
N THR A 213 23.58 34.75 -50.33
CA THR A 213 22.18 34.60 -49.92
C THR A 213 21.71 33.13 -49.94
N GLY A 214 22.35 32.29 -50.78
CA GLY A 214 22.05 30.86 -50.88
C GLY A 214 22.41 30.06 -49.62
N LEU A 215 23.66 30.10 -49.13
CA LEU A 215 24.08 29.35 -47.93
C LEU A 215 23.31 29.84 -46.70
N ALA A 216 23.15 31.16 -46.55
CA ALA A 216 22.40 31.72 -45.43
C ALA A 216 20.92 31.27 -45.42
N SER A 217 20.24 31.34 -46.59
CA SER A 217 18.80 31.07 -46.68
C SER A 217 18.47 29.57 -46.83
N THR A 218 19.34 28.77 -47.44
CA THR A 218 19.04 27.34 -47.69
C THR A 218 19.58 26.41 -46.63
N THR A 219 20.57 26.85 -45.83
CA THR A 219 21.20 25.98 -44.82
C THR A 219 21.19 26.60 -43.44
N LEU A 220 21.79 27.76 -43.22
CA LEU A 220 21.99 28.31 -41.87
C LEU A 220 20.67 28.70 -41.19
N LEU A 221 19.80 29.46 -41.88
CA LEU A 221 18.50 29.87 -41.32
C LEU A 221 17.56 28.71 -41.07
N PRO A 222 17.39 27.71 -41.97
CA PRO A 222 16.57 26.53 -41.69
C PRO A 222 17.05 25.74 -40.48
N GLU A 223 18.36 25.52 -40.30
CA GLU A 223 18.90 24.82 -39.17
C GLU A 223 18.76 25.62 -37.86
N ALA A 224 18.92 26.94 -37.89
CA ALA A 224 18.67 27.80 -36.75
C ALA A 224 17.17 27.78 -36.35
N HIS A 225 16.26 27.82 -37.30
CA HIS A 225 14.81 27.68 -37.03
C HIS A 225 14.46 26.30 -36.49
N ARG A 226 15.05 25.24 -37.02
CA ARG A 226 14.88 23.88 -36.54
C ARG A 226 15.32 23.77 -35.06
N MET A 227 16.50 24.33 -34.74
CA MET A 227 17.01 24.32 -33.37
C MET A 227 16.10 25.09 -32.40
N ARG A 228 15.58 26.27 -32.81
CA ARG A 228 14.60 27.03 -32.05
C ARG A 228 13.33 26.21 -31.76
N THR A 229 12.77 25.59 -32.82
CA THR A 229 11.57 24.74 -32.67
C THR A 229 11.82 23.59 -31.70
N LEU A 230 13.00 22.96 -31.76
CA LEU A 230 13.38 21.85 -30.89
C LEU A 230 13.50 22.29 -29.43
N ILE A 231 14.09 23.48 -29.18
CA ILE A 231 14.15 24.07 -27.84
C ILE A 231 12.74 24.37 -27.31
N ASP A 232 11.88 24.97 -28.12
CA ASP A 232 10.49 25.28 -27.76
C ASP A 232 9.68 23.98 -27.44
N ASP A 233 9.96 22.89 -28.18
CA ASP A 233 9.38 21.55 -27.94
C ASP A 233 9.83 20.96 -26.64
N LEU A 234 11.13 21.04 -26.32
CA LEU A 234 11.70 20.54 -25.07
C LEU A 234 11.16 21.31 -23.85
N LEU A 235 11.06 22.65 -23.96
CA LEU A 235 10.50 23.49 -22.89
C LEU A 235 9.02 23.17 -22.65
N LEU A 236 8.25 22.90 -23.69
CA LEU A 236 6.85 22.56 -23.57
C LEU A 236 6.68 21.20 -22.88
N LEU A 237 7.48 20.19 -23.26
CA LEU A 237 7.47 18.88 -22.63
C LEU A 237 7.89 18.95 -21.15
N ALA A 238 8.89 19.78 -20.82
CA ALA A 238 9.30 19.97 -19.43
C ALA A 238 8.19 20.59 -18.57
N ARG A 239 7.44 21.56 -19.12
CA ARG A 239 6.27 22.15 -18.44
C ARG A 239 5.11 21.17 -18.30
N ALA A 240 4.94 20.25 -19.25
CA ALA A 240 3.93 19.21 -19.18
C ALA A 240 4.20 18.25 -18.01
N ASP A 241 5.46 17.81 -17.86
CA ASP A 241 5.89 16.95 -16.75
C ASP A 241 5.63 17.58 -15.37
N GLU A 242 5.70 18.90 -15.25
CA GLU A 242 5.42 19.65 -14.01
C GLU A 242 3.93 19.91 -13.75
N GLN A 243 3.01 19.37 -14.55
CA GLN A 243 1.57 19.66 -14.51
C GLN A 243 1.23 21.17 -14.61
N SER A 244 2.17 21.99 -15.04
CA SER A 244 2.02 23.44 -15.11
C SER A 244 1.33 23.94 -16.41
N LEU A 245 1.02 23.03 -17.34
CA LEU A 245 0.31 23.35 -18.60
C LEU A 245 -1.15 23.79 -18.39
N LEU A 246 -1.74 23.55 -17.21
CA LEU A 246 -3.14 23.88 -16.92
C LEU A 246 -3.38 25.36 -16.56
N MET A 247 -2.42 26.25 -16.77
CA MET A 247 -2.59 27.67 -16.42
C MET A 247 -3.52 28.47 -17.38
N GLY A 248 -3.98 27.88 -18.48
CA GLY A 248 -4.94 28.51 -19.39
C GLY A 248 -6.37 28.06 -19.06
N THR A 249 -7.06 28.76 -18.19
CA THR A 249 -8.51 28.58 -17.94
C THR A 249 -9.37 29.41 -18.91
N GLN A 250 -8.93 29.61 -20.12
CA GLN A 250 -9.66 30.38 -21.12
C GLN A 250 -10.48 29.46 -22.03
N GLU A 251 -11.62 29.92 -22.47
CA GLU A 251 -12.40 29.26 -23.50
C GLU A 251 -11.67 29.37 -24.85
N VAL A 252 -11.35 28.24 -25.47
CA VAL A 252 -10.65 28.13 -26.73
C VAL A 252 -11.60 27.59 -27.79
N SER A 253 -11.76 28.32 -28.90
CA SER A 253 -12.41 27.82 -30.10
C SER A 253 -11.46 26.92 -30.86
N VAL A 254 -11.65 25.60 -30.73
CA VAL A 254 -10.83 24.61 -31.46
C VAL A 254 -11.03 24.74 -32.97
N SER A 255 -12.23 25.10 -33.41
CA SER A 255 -12.56 25.35 -34.81
C SER A 255 -11.72 26.51 -35.40
N ASP A 256 -11.65 27.66 -34.70
CA ASP A 256 -10.90 28.81 -35.20
C ASP A 256 -9.37 28.52 -35.28
N VAL A 257 -8.88 27.82 -34.24
CA VAL A 257 -7.47 27.37 -34.21
C VAL A 257 -7.20 26.41 -35.37
N ALA A 258 -8.10 25.46 -35.62
CA ALA A 258 -7.93 24.51 -36.72
C ALA A 258 -7.98 25.20 -38.09
N GLU A 259 -8.91 26.15 -38.31
CA GLU A 259 -8.97 26.94 -39.54
C GLU A 259 -7.66 27.72 -39.80
N ALA A 260 -7.13 28.35 -38.74
CA ALA A 260 -5.86 29.08 -38.86
C ALA A 260 -4.68 28.16 -39.21
N GLU A 261 -4.57 26.99 -38.60
CA GLU A 261 -3.48 26.04 -38.87
C GLU A 261 -3.65 25.37 -40.24
N VAL A 262 -4.86 25.07 -40.70
CA VAL A 262 -5.16 24.56 -42.04
C VAL A 262 -4.81 25.62 -43.10
N ALA A 263 -5.16 26.89 -42.88
CA ALA A 263 -4.82 27.98 -43.78
C ALA A 263 -3.30 28.16 -43.91
N ARG A 264 -2.58 28.11 -42.78
CA ARG A 264 -1.10 28.11 -42.77
C ARG A 264 -0.54 26.94 -43.58
N ALA A 265 -1.03 25.71 -43.27
CA ALA A 265 -0.49 24.52 -43.92
C ALA A 265 -0.75 24.48 -45.44
N ARG A 266 -1.87 25.01 -45.92
CA ARG A 266 -2.17 25.10 -47.38
C ARG A 266 -1.18 25.94 -48.17
N HIS A 267 -0.52 26.91 -47.54
CA HIS A 267 0.46 27.76 -48.22
C HIS A 267 1.67 26.98 -48.73
N ASP A 268 2.13 25.99 -47.93
CA ASP A 268 3.34 25.22 -48.22
C ASP A 268 3.05 23.75 -48.59
N ALA A 269 1.77 23.35 -48.64
CA ALA A 269 1.39 21.97 -48.89
C ALA A 269 1.66 21.51 -50.31
N ARG A 270 2.25 20.30 -50.43
CA ARG A 270 2.47 19.62 -51.73
C ARG A 270 1.30 18.69 -52.11
N CYS A 271 0.34 18.48 -51.22
CA CYS A 271 -0.84 17.65 -51.42
C CYS A 271 -2.13 18.44 -51.05
N ALA A 272 -3.28 17.94 -51.49
CA ALA A 272 -4.57 18.58 -51.21
C ALA A 272 -4.94 18.47 -49.72
N ILE A 273 -5.45 19.57 -49.14
CA ILE A 273 -5.98 19.54 -47.76
C ILE A 273 -7.50 19.81 -47.84
N HIS A 274 -8.27 18.80 -47.51
CA HIS A 274 -9.72 18.93 -47.35
C HIS A 274 -10.03 19.19 -45.87
N SER A 275 -10.93 20.10 -45.58
CA SER A 275 -11.32 20.42 -44.19
C SER A 275 -12.83 20.46 -44.02
N ALA A 276 -13.33 19.79 -43.01
CA ALA A 276 -14.71 19.85 -42.55
C ALA A 276 -14.67 20.27 -41.07
N ILE A 277 -14.82 21.57 -40.82
CA ILE A 277 -14.68 22.15 -39.50
C ILE A 277 -16.05 22.64 -39.02
N SER A 278 -16.50 22.11 -37.90
CA SER A 278 -17.71 22.51 -37.19
C SER A 278 -17.37 23.12 -35.84
N PRO A 279 -18.21 23.98 -35.25
CA PRO A 279 -17.91 24.62 -33.98
C PRO A 279 -17.61 23.62 -32.87
N ALA A 280 -16.46 23.80 -32.22
CA ALA A 280 -16.01 23.01 -31.07
C ALA A 280 -15.24 23.92 -30.11
N ARG A 281 -15.52 23.83 -28.80
CA ARG A 281 -14.90 24.67 -27.78
C ARG A 281 -14.46 23.82 -26.59
N ILE A 282 -13.33 24.21 -26.01
CA ILE A 282 -12.79 23.60 -24.81
C ILE A 282 -12.30 24.70 -23.84
N VAL A 283 -11.95 24.34 -22.63
CA VAL A 283 -11.20 25.20 -21.70
C VAL A 283 -9.73 24.75 -21.73
N GLY A 284 -8.82 25.67 -22.03
CA GLY A 284 -7.40 25.33 -22.12
C GLY A 284 -6.52 26.46 -22.63
N ASP A 285 -5.36 26.09 -23.15
CA ASP A 285 -4.36 26.99 -23.78
C ASP A 285 -4.45 26.91 -25.30
N SER A 286 -4.83 28.02 -25.95
CA SER A 286 -4.95 28.09 -27.41
C SER A 286 -3.63 27.82 -28.13
N THR A 287 -2.49 28.23 -27.54
CA THR A 287 -1.15 28.02 -28.11
C THR A 287 -0.78 26.53 -28.09
N ALA A 288 -1.12 25.84 -26.98
CA ALA A 288 -0.89 24.40 -26.87
C ALA A 288 -1.77 23.62 -27.86
N ILE A 289 -3.05 23.97 -28.01
CA ILE A 289 -3.96 23.34 -28.97
C ILE A 289 -3.52 23.62 -30.43
N SER A 290 -3.11 24.86 -30.75
CA SER A 290 -2.51 25.18 -32.06
C SER A 290 -1.31 24.26 -32.36
N ARG A 291 -0.45 24.02 -31.36
CA ARG A 291 0.70 23.13 -31.49
C ARG A 291 0.30 21.67 -31.74
N VAL A 292 -0.75 21.18 -31.05
CA VAL A 292 -1.33 19.84 -31.30
C VAL A 292 -1.75 19.71 -32.76
N ILE A 293 -2.58 20.62 -33.26
CA ILE A 293 -3.12 20.59 -34.62
C ILE A 293 -1.98 20.70 -35.63
N ARG A 294 -1.03 21.60 -35.41
CA ARG A 294 0.15 21.75 -36.25
C ARG A 294 0.97 20.47 -36.35
N ASN A 295 1.30 19.85 -35.22
CA ASN A 295 2.08 18.62 -35.19
C ASN A 295 1.38 17.47 -35.93
N LEU A 296 0.06 17.35 -35.76
CA LEU A 296 -0.73 16.36 -36.49
C LEU A 296 -0.79 16.63 -37.98
N LEU A 297 -1.00 17.91 -38.39
CA LEU A 297 -1.01 18.32 -39.77
C LEU A 297 0.37 18.12 -40.47
N ASP A 298 1.46 18.58 -39.83
CA ASP A 298 2.78 18.43 -40.33
C ASP A 298 3.19 16.96 -40.49
N ASN A 299 2.73 16.10 -39.56
CA ASN A 299 2.92 14.65 -39.67
C ASN A 299 2.12 14.07 -40.84
N ALA A 300 0.82 14.37 -40.94
CA ALA A 300 -0.01 13.92 -42.04
C ALA A 300 0.52 14.36 -43.41
N LEU A 301 0.88 15.64 -43.58
CA LEU A 301 1.45 16.18 -44.80
C LEU A 301 2.79 15.56 -45.22
N ARG A 302 3.60 15.14 -44.22
CA ARG A 302 4.88 14.45 -44.48
C ARG A 302 4.67 13.05 -45.05
N HIS A 303 3.62 12.36 -44.62
CA HIS A 303 3.38 10.97 -44.98
C HIS A 303 2.31 10.77 -46.04
N ALA A 304 1.49 11.78 -46.28
CA ALA A 304 0.45 11.75 -47.32
C ALA A 304 1.06 11.51 -48.73
N THR A 305 0.32 10.77 -49.53
CA THR A 305 0.63 10.54 -50.95
C THR A 305 -0.03 11.61 -51.82
N SER A 306 -1.30 11.91 -51.59
CA SER A 306 -2.08 12.83 -52.43
C SER A 306 -2.95 13.82 -51.65
N HIS A 307 -3.49 13.44 -50.48
CA HIS A 307 -4.39 14.30 -49.72
C HIS A 307 -4.36 14.06 -48.24
N VAL A 308 -4.75 15.08 -47.47
CA VAL A 308 -4.98 15.06 -46.02
C VAL A 308 -6.39 15.56 -45.79
N ASP A 309 -7.16 14.83 -44.96
CA ASP A 309 -8.48 15.22 -44.49
C ASP A 309 -8.43 15.70 -43.03
N VAL A 310 -9.03 16.84 -42.75
CA VAL A 310 -9.12 17.45 -41.41
C VAL A 310 -10.57 17.58 -41.04
N CYS A 311 -10.99 16.90 -40.00
CA CYS A 311 -12.33 17.00 -39.43
C CYS A 311 -12.25 17.51 -37.99
N VAL A 312 -13.01 18.57 -37.70
CA VAL A 312 -13.17 19.09 -36.33
C VAL A 312 -14.65 19.24 -36.04
N GLY A 313 -15.08 18.84 -34.85
CA GLY A 313 -16.47 18.95 -34.45
C GLY A 313 -16.68 18.59 -32.97
N SER A 314 -17.94 18.54 -32.59
CA SER A 314 -18.38 18.18 -31.24
C SER A 314 -19.16 16.90 -31.29
N GLN A 315 -18.82 15.93 -30.46
CA GLN A 315 -19.57 14.69 -30.28
C GLN A 315 -19.54 14.30 -28.79
N ASP A 316 -20.71 13.90 -28.24
CA ASP A 316 -20.84 13.35 -26.87
C ASP A 316 -20.17 14.20 -25.77
N ARG A 317 -20.21 15.54 -25.88
CA ARG A 317 -19.54 16.50 -24.97
C ARG A 317 -18.01 16.53 -25.10
N GLU A 318 -17.48 16.05 -26.18
CA GLU A 318 -16.07 16.12 -26.50
C GLU A 318 -15.86 16.91 -27.79
N ALA A 319 -14.80 17.68 -27.85
CA ALA A 319 -14.29 18.26 -29.08
C ALA A 319 -13.41 17.22 -29.76
N ILE A 320 -13.77 16.84 -30.96
CA ILE A 320 -13.08 15.81 -31.75
C ILE A 320 -12.26 16.50 -32.83
N ILE A 321 -10.98 16.14 -32.93
CA ILE A 321 -10.08 16.53 -34.01
C ILE A 321 -9.58 15.23 -34.67
N ALA A 322 -9.96 15.02 -35.91
CA ALA A 322 -9.52 13.88 -36.70
C ALA A 322 -8.70 14.39 -37.91
N ILE A 323 -7.44 13.95 -38.02
CA ILE A 323 -6.57 14.27 -39.14
C ILE A 323 -6.14 12.95 -39.80
N SER A 324 -6.48 12.79 -41.04
CA SER A 324 -6.27 11.57 -41.81
C SER A 324 -5.38 11.83 -43.01
N ASP A 325 -4.43 10.93 -43.28
CA ASP A 325 -3.61 10.90 -44.47
C ASP A 325 -3.86 9.62 -45.30
N ASP A 326 -3.46 9.63 -46.56
CA ASP A 326 -3.49 8.51 -47.49
C ASP A 326 -2.13 7.83 -47.67
N GLY A 327 -1.27 7.93 -46.68
CA GLY A 327 0.09 7.41 -46.66
C GLY A 327 0.21 5.91 -46.42
N PRO A 328 1.37 5.42 -45.99
CA PRO A 328 1.62 3.98 -45.77
C PRO A 328 0.87 3.40 -44.60
N GLY A 329 0.40 4.23 -43.69
CA GLY A 329 -0.22 3.80 -42.43
C GLY A 329 0.80 3.46 -41.34
N ILE A 330 0.31 3.21 -40.14
CA ILE A 330 1.11 2.83 -38.95
C ILE A 330 0.72 1.43 -38.51
N ALA A 331 1.69 0.50 -38.49
CA ALA A 331 1.48 -0.86 -38.03
C ALA A 331 1.00 -0.88 -36.55
N ARG A 332 0.08 -1.78 -36.22
CA ARG A 332 -0.56 -1.84 -34.89
C ARG A 332 0.45 -1.92 -33.73
N GLU A 333 1.52 -2.65 -33.92
CA GLU A 333 2.61 -2.81 -32.96
C GLU A 333 3.36 -1.49 -32.63
N ASN A 334 3.32 -0.54 -33.55
CA ASN A 334 4.02 0.74 -33.41
C ASN A 334 3.10 1.88 -32.91
N ARG A 335 1.77 1.70 -32.84
CA ARG A 335 0.82 2.77 -32.55
C ARG A 335 0.98 3.39 -31.17
N THR A 336 1.39 2.63 -30.18
CA THR A 336 1.71 3.15 -28.84
C THR A 336 3.07 3.82 -28.85
N ARG A 337 4.03 3.22 -29.51
CA ARG A 337 5.43 3.68 -29.52
C ARG A 337 5.64 5.00 -30.25
N VAL A 338 4.84 5.33 -31.26
CA VAL A 338 5.00 6.61 -32.01
C VAL A 338 4.70 7.85 -31.17
N PHE A 339 4.05 7.70 -30.01
CA PHE A 339 3.82 8.78 -29.05
C PHE A 339 4.95 8.93 -28.01
N GLU A 340 5.93 8.00 -28.01
CA GLU A 340 7.11 8.12 -27.15
C GLU A 340 8.05 9.21 -27.70
N ARG A 341 8.77 9.88 -26.82
CA ARG A 341 9.71 10.96 -27.15
C ARG A 341 10.85 10.42 -27.99
N PHE A 342 11.24 11.14 -29.05
CA PHE A 342 12.33 10.80 -29.97
C PHE A 342 12.15 9.51 -30.78
N VAL A 343 10.98 8.91 -30.78
CA VAL A 343 10.71 7.70 -31.56
C VAL A 343 10.46 8.07 -33.00
N ARG A 344 11.18 7.38 -33.92
CA ARG A 344 11.02 7.43 -35.36
C ARG A 344 10.96 6.01 -35.90
N LEU A 345 10.01 5.75 -36.81
CA LEU A 345 9.93 4.47 -37.49
C LEU A 345 11.04 4.37 -38.56
N ASP A 346 11.49 3.15 -38.86
CA ASP A 346 12.64 2.90 -39.75
C ASP A 346 12.44 3.47 -41.17
N SER A 347 11.21 3.58 -41.63
CA SER A 347 10.84 4.23 -42.89
C SER A 347 11.21 5.73 -42.93
N ASP A 348 11.37 6.39 -41.79
CA ASP A 348 11.61 7.83 -41.66
C ASP A 348 13.10 8.17 -41.45
N ARG A 349 13.93 7.18 -41.09
CA ARG A 349 15.38 7.39 -40.87
C ARG A 349 16.15 7.74 -42.13
N SER A 350 15.65 7.35 -43.31
CA SER A 350 16.32 7.55 -44.59
C SER A 350 16.06 8.92 -45.24
N ARG A 351 15.13 9.73 -44.70
CA ARG A 351 14.81 11.06 -45.25
C ARG A 351 15.44 12.15 -44.37
N SER A 352 16.34 12.92 -44.98
CA SER A 352 17.08 14.00 -44.31
C SER A 352 16.24 15.18 -43.78
N SER A 353 14.93 15.21 -44.06
CA SER A 353 13.97 16.22 -43.60
C SER A 353 13.05 15.77 -42.46
N GLY A 354 13.40 14.67 -41.78
CA GLY A 354 12.59 14.16 -40.67
C GLY A 354 12.71 15.03 -39.43
N GLY A 355 11.57 15.31 -38.74
CA GLY A 355 11.55 16.01 -37.45
C GLY A 355 12.22 15.18 -36.34
N ALA A 356 12.48 15.81 -35.19
CA ALA A 356 13.18 15.24 -34.05
C ALA A 356 12.43 14.10 -33.33
N GLY A 357 11.24 13.68 -33.79
CA GLY A 357 10.43 12.65 -33.12
C GLY A 357 9.73 13.15 -31.85
N LEU A 358 9.58 14.45 -31.68
CA LEU A 358 8.91 15.07 -30.54
C LEU A 358 7.44 15.43 -30.81
N GLY A 359 7.03 15.63 -32.05
CA GLY A 359 5.73 16.18 -32.40
C GLY A 359 4.55 15.36 -31.87
N LEU A 360 4.54 14.01 -32.03
CA LEU A 360 3.48 13.16 -31.54
C LEU A 360 3.54 12.98 -30.00
N ALA A 361 4.74 13.01 -29.41
CA ALA A 361 4.87 13.03 -27.96
C ALA A 361 4.26 14.29 -27.37
N ILE A 362 4.48 15.46 -27.99
CA ILE A 362 3.83 16.72 -27.58
C ILE A 362 2.31 16.62 -27.70
N VAL A 363 1.80 16.02 -28.79
CA VAL A 363 0.36 15.79 -28.92
C VAL A 363 -0.18 15.00 -27.74
N ALA A 364 0.46 13.88 -27.41
CA ALA A 364 0.01 13.03 -26.30
C ALA A 364 0.02 13.77 -24.95
N GLU A 365 1.11 14.48 -24.64
CA GLU A 365 1.26 15.21 -23.37
C GLU A 365 0.27 16.39 -23.27
N VAL A 366 0.13 17.19 -24.32
CA VAL A 366 -0.79 18.33 -24.29
C VAL A 366 -2.24 17.84 -24.18
N VAL A 367 -2.62 16.82 -24.94
CA VAL A 367 -3.97 16.25 -24.91
C VAL A 367 -4.27 15.66 -23.53
N ALA A 368 -3.33 14.92 -22.93
CA ALA A 368 -3.47 14.37 -21.58
C ALA A 368 -3.59 15.48 -20.53
N ALA A 369 -2.79 16.55 -20.62
CA ALA A 369 -2.87 17.72 -19.73
C ALA A 369 -4.24 18.43 -19.80
N HIS A 370 -4.94 18.36 -20.94
CA HIS A 370 -6.30 18.87 -21.11
C HIS A 370 -7.40 17.84 -20.77
N GLY A 371 -7.02 16.68 -20.18
CA GLY A 371 -7.96 15.60 -19.80
C GLY A 371 -8.54 14.83 -20.98
N GLY A 372 -7.92 14.94 -22.16
CA GLY A 372 -8.33 14.28 -23.39
C GLY A 372 -7.59 12.98 -23.67
N THR A 373 -7.86 12.40 -24.82
CA THR A 373 -7.20 11.19 -25.32
C THR A 373 -6.80 11.36 -26.79
N VAL A 374 -5.69 10.70 -27.18
CA VAL A 374 -5.25 10.61 -28.58
C VAL A 374 -5.16 9.13 -28.98
N ALA A 375 -5.68 8.81 -30.15
CA ALA A 375 -5.67 7.46 -30.69
C ALA A 375 -5.31 7.45 -32.19
N ILE A 376 -4.85 6.28 -32.66
CA ILE A 376 -4.60 6.01 -34.07
C ILE A 376 -5.65 5.01 -34.53
N GLU A 377 -6.42 5.39 -35.53
CA GLU A 377 -7.43 4.54 -36.16
C GLU A 377 -7.00 4.08 -37.56
N ASP A 378 -7.52 2.93 -37.96
CA ASP A 378 -7.33 2.44 -39.32
C ASP A 378 -8.25 3.25 -40.27
N ARG A 379 -7.64 3.83 -41.32
CA ARG A 379 -8.43 4.40 -42.39
C ARG A 379 -8.89 3.29 -43.37
N PRO A 380 -10.16 3.28 -43.80
CA PRO A 380 -10.58 2.36 -44.87
C PRO A 380 -9.74 2.56 -46.14
N GLY A 381 -9.03 1.51 -46.55
CA GLY A 381 -8.12 1.53 -47.71
C GLY A 381 -6.67 1.58 -47.29
N ARG A 382 -6.04 2.72 -47.24
CA ARG A 382 -4.63 2.94 -46.87
C ARG A 382 -4.46 4.28 -46.19
N GLY A 383 -3.60 4.39 -45.19
CA GLY A 383 -3.31 5.65 -44.50
C GLY A 383 -3.48 5.56 -43.01
N THR A 384 -3.42 6.69 -42.33
CA THR A 384 -3.56 6.82 -40.89
C THR A 384 -4.62 7.86 -40.55
N THR A 385 -5.43 7.63 -39.52
CA THR A 385 -6.25 8.65 -38.89
C THR A 385 -5.76 8.86 -37.46
N MET A 386 -5.33 10.08 -37.15
CA MET A 386 -5.04 10.53 -35.81
C MET A 386 -6.31 11.17 -35.24
N LEU A 387 -6.83 10.59 -34.15
CA LEU A 387 -8.03 11.06 -33.48
C LEU A 387 -7.68 11.63 -32.10
N VAL A 388 -8.04 12.89 -31.89
CA VAL A 388 -7.91 13.57 -30.59
C VAL A 388 -9.30 13.88 -30.08
N SER A 389 -9.55 13.53 -28.82
CA SER A 389 -10.77 13.83 -28.09
C SER A 389 -10.44 14.68 -26.86
N LEU A 390 -11.10 15.82 -26.71
CA LEU A 390 -10.89 16.78 -25.62
C LEU A 390 -12.23 17.09 -24.95
N PRO A 391 -12.30 17.08 -23.61
CA PRO A 391 -13.53 17.36 -22.90
C PRO A 391 -14.02 18.79 -23.15
N GLN A 392 -15.29 18.95 -23.52
CA GLN A 392 -15.93 20.24 -23.66
C GLN A 392 -16.38 20.80 -22.32
N HIS A 393 -16.12 22.07 -22.10
CA HIS A 393 -16.71 22.77 -20.97
C HIS A 393 -18.15 23.17 -21.34
N THR A 394 -19.13 22.55 -20.72
CA THR A 394 -20.52 23.06 -20.76
C THR A 394 -20.57 24.27 -19.83
N SER A 395 -20.56 25.48 -20.37
CA SER A 395 -21.02 26.65 -19.62
C SER A 395 -22.48 26.40 -19.24
N ARG A 396 -22.73 26.33 -17.92
CA ARG A 396 -24.08 26.35 -17.37
C ARG A 396 -24.70 27.72 -17.54
#